data_53950ef79ca8c2fbff67444500496409
#
_entry.id   53950ef79ca8c2fbff67444500496409
#
_cell.length_a   1.000
_cell.length_b   1.000
_cell.length_c   1.000
_cell.angle_alpha   90.00
_cell.angle_beta   90.00
_cell.angle_gamma   90.00
#
_symmetry.space_group_name_H-M   'P 1'
#
loop_
_entity.id
_entity.type
_entity.pdbx_description
1 polymer ?
#
loop_
_entity_poly.entity_id
_entity_poly.type
_entity_poly.pdbx_seq_one_letter_code
_entity_poly.pdbx_strand_id
1 'polypeptide(L)'
;WRWAVTVARASRAKFVTLDEVVLLPGPDALLAPEWVPWSERLRPGDMGPGDLLPTDAEDLRLEPGFSGEDEPPPNSPVSDDMAELVEAEDAEVTAGVPAHLPLAPTRGSIAAVAEELGMRRARVLSRYGLHTAADRWEEGFGAKTAMAQAAPAACVSCGFLVAIGGSLGQAFGVCANEFAPADGRIVSLTYGCGGHSEAAVMPAPPRPAPPRLDETRVDPFPLRPSPDSGSVPVGSEEAESEADLGHS
;
A
#
# COMPACT_ATOMS: atom_id res chain seq x y z
N TRP A 1 -32.80 -8.04 -20.75
CA TRP A 1 -33.16 -9.46 -20.77
C TRP A 1 -34.36 -9.65 -21.67
N ARG A 2 -34.38 -10.75 -22.42
CA ARG A 2 -35.49 -11.10 -23.34
C ARG A 2 -35.80 -12.59 -23.24
N TRP A 3 -37.08 -12.92 -23.35
CA TRP A 3 -37.50 -14.31 -23.50
C TRP A 3 -37.20 -14.80 -24.92
N ALA A 4 -36.56 -15.95 -25.02
CA ALA A 4 -36.40 -16.70 -26.26
C ALA A 4 -37.14 -18.00 -26.16
N VAL A 5 -37.90 -18.30 -27.19
CA VAL A 5 -38.71 -19.51 -27.27
C VAL A 5 -38.24 -20.33 -28.47
N THR A 6 -37.69 -21.49 -28.18
CA THR A 6 -37.31 -22.46 -29.21
C THR A 6 -38.47 -23.37 -29.52
N VAL A 7 -38.80 -23.48 -30.76
CA VAL A 7 -39.90 -24.35 -31.24
C VAL A 7 -39.37 -25.38 -32.24
N ALA A 8 -39.87 -26.57 -32.15
CA ALA A 8 -39.56 -27.65 -33.05
C ALA A 8 -40.80 -28.09 -33.85
N ARG A 9 -40.60 -28.52 -35.09
CA ARG A 9 -41.66 -29.12 -35.92
C ARG A 9 -41.11 -30.35 -36.63
N ALA A 10 -41.72 -31.48 -36.34
CA ALA A 10 -41.39 -32.70 -37.07
C ALA A 10 -41.74 -32.58 -38.56
N SER A 11 -40.96 -33.26 -39.41
CA SER A 11 -41.21 -33.26 -40.84
C SER A 11 -42.68 -33.69 -41.14
N ARG A 12 -43.37 -32.93 -41.98
CA ARG A 12 -44.77 -33.12 -42.35
C ARG A 12 -45.81 -32.93 -41.21
N ALA A 13 -45.42 -32.56 -40.01
CA ALA A 13 -46.35 -32.23 -38.95
C ALA A 13 -47.00 -30.87 -39.19
N LYS A 14 -48.30 -30.75 -38.86
CA LYS A 14 -49.03 -29.48 -38.93
C LYS A 14 -48.80 -28.60 -37.69
N PHE A 15 -48.40 -29.23 -36.59
CA PHE A 15 -48.23 -28.55 -35.29
C PHE A 15 -46.77 -28.29 -35.00
N VAL A 16 -46.53 -27.17 -34.35
CA VAL A 16 -45.24 -26.78 -33.78
C VAL A 16 -45.28 -27.11 -32.28
N THR A 17 -44.24 -27.71 -31.78
CA THR A 17 -44.08 -27.99 -30.34
C THR A 17 -43.12 -27.02 -29.73
N LEU A 18 -43.40 -26.62 -28.51
CA LEU A 18 -42.46 -25.85 -27.70
C LEU A 18 -41.35 -26.78 -27.22
N ASP A 19 -40.10 -26.41 -27.48
CA ASP A 19 -38.92 -27.17 -27.08
C ASP A 19 -38.32 -26.57 -25.80
N GLU A 20 -38.03 -25.28 -25.81
CA GLU A 20 -37.37 -24.59 -24.70
C GLU A 20 -37.84 -23.14 -24.57
N VAL A 21 -37.93 -22.64 -23.34
CA VAL A 21 -38.16 -21.24 -23.04
C VAL A 21 -37.05 -20.77 -22.12
N VAL A 22 -36.21 -19.83 -22.58
CA VAL A 22 -35.08 -19.32 -21.84
C VAL A 22 -35.09 -17.79 -21.77
N LEU A 23 -34.53 -17.26 -20.73
CA LEU A 23 -34.30 -15.82 -20.58
C LEU A 23 -32.87 -15.52 -21.02
N LEU A 24 -32.70 -14.85 -22.14
CA LEU A 24 -31.41 -14.47 -22.69
C LEU A 24 -31.09 -13.01 -22.37
N PRO A 25 -29.79 -12.69 -22.20
CA PRO A 25 -29.39 -11.30 -22.01
C PRO A 25 -29.63 -10.47 -23.27
N GLY A 26 -30.12 -9.25 -23.05
CA GLY A 26 -30.19 -8.20 -24.06
C GLY A 26 -28.92 -7.37 -24.09
N PRO A 27 -28.84 -6.38 -25.00
CA PRO A 27 -27.66 -5.54 -25.13
C PRO A 27 -27.29 -4.77 -23.84
N ASP A 28 -28.30 -4.43 -23.02
CA ASP A 28 -28.10 -3.68 -21.76
C ASP A 28 -28.19 -4.60 -20.53
N ALA A 29 -28.05 -5.91 -20.69
CA ALA A 29 -28.09 -6.82 -19.58
C ALA A 29 -26.81 -6.76 -18.76
N LEU A 30 -26.97 -6.67 -17.42
CA LEU A 30 -25.85 -6.89 -16.51
C LEU A 30 -25.48 -8.36 -16.55
N LEU A 31 -24.31 -8.65 -17.06
CA LEU A 31 -23.69 -9.96 -17.07
C LEU A 31 -22.61 -10.02 -16.01
N ALA A 32 -22.31 -11.23 -15.52
CA ALA A 32 -21.13 -11.45 -14.72
C ALA A 32 -19.88 -11.07 -15.53
N PRO A 33 -18.87 -10.47 -14.92
CA PRO A 33 -17.58 -10.23 -15.58
C PRO A 33 -16.98 -11.56 -16.05
N GLU A 34 -16.07 -11.48 -17.00
CA GLU A 34 -15.29 -12.63 -17.44
C GLU A 34 -14.66 -13.34 -16.24
N TRP A 35 -14.62 -14.67 -16.29
CA TRP A 35 -14.03 -15.44 -15.21
C TRP A 35 -12.52 -15.19 -15.17
N VAL A 36 -12.02 -14.87 -13.99
CA VAL A 36 -10.60 -14.63 -13.71
C VAL A 36 -10.13 -15.70 -12.73
N PRO A 37 -8.94 -16.30 -12.91
CA PRO A 37 -8.36 -17.24 -11.97
C PRO A 37 -8.29 -16.67 -10.54
N TRP A 38 -8.38 -17.53 -9.52
CA TRP A 38 -8.34 -17.11 -8.13
C TRP A 38 -7.08 -16.28 -7.81
N SER A 39 -5.91 -16.71 -8.29
CA SER A 39 -4.62 -16.02 -8.09
C SER A 39 -4.62 -14.59 -8.62
N GLU A 40 -5.41 -14.30 -9.65
CA GLU A 40 -5.52 -12.96 -10.24
C GLU A 40 -6.59 -12.08 -9.56
N ARG A 41 -7.44 -12.69 -8.73
CA ARG A 41 -8.49 -11.96 -7.96
C ARG A 41 -8.01 -11.51 -6.60
N LEU A 42 -6.96 -12.13 -6.07
CA LEU A 42 -6.46 -11.86 -4.73
C LEU A 42 -6.01 -10.40 -4.58
N ARG A 43 -6.45 -9.81 -3.49
CA ARG A 43 -6.03 -8.49 -3.06
C ARG A 43 -5.17 -8.59 -1.80
N PRO A 44 -4.37 -7.58 -1.50
CA PRO A 44 -3.65 -7.52 -0.23
C PRO A 44 -4.61 -7.69 0.96
N GLY A 45 -4.33 -8.69 1.80
CA GLY A 45 -5.14 -9.00 2.97
C GLY A 45 -6.22 -10.06 2.80
N ASP A 46 -6.44 -10.59 1.57
CA ASP A 46 -7.49 -11.59 1.31
C ASP A 46 -7.14 -13.01 1.78
N MET A 47 -5.86 -13.30 2.05
CA MET A 47 -5.45 -14.64 2.47
C MET A 47 -5.95 -14.98 3.86
N GLY A 48 -6.66 -16.09 3.97
CA GLY A 48 -7.16 -16.65 5.21
C GLY A 48 -6.41 -17.90 5.66
N PRO A 49 -6.80 -18.47 6.80
CA PRO A 49 -6.21 -19.71 7.32
C PRO A 49 -6.36 -20.87 6.32
N GLY A 50 -5.25 -21.48 5.94
CA GLY A 50 -5.22 -22.61 4.99
C GLY A 50 -5.06 -22.21 3.52
N ASP A 51 -5.17 -20.95 3.17
CA ASP A 51 -4.91 -20.48 1.80
C ASP A 51 -3.42 -20.54 1.48
N LEU A 52 -3.10 -20.95 0.26
CA LEU A 52 -1.75 -21.00 -0.28
C LEU A 52 -1.69 -20.16 -1.54
N LEU A 53 -0.78 -19.20 -1.57
CA LEU A 53 -0.43 -18.44 -2.76
C LEU A 53 1.02 -18.75 -3.14
N PRO A 54 1.26 -19.66 -4.09
CA PRO A 54 2.61 -19.97 -4.54
C PRO A 54 3.32 -18.72 -5.06
N THR A 55 4.55 -18.52 -4.61
CA THR A 55 5.40 -17.44 -5.10
C THR A 55 6.27 -17.96 -6.24
N ASP A 56 6.25 -17.28 -7.37
CA ASP A 56 7.06 -17.62 -8.53
C ASP A 56 8.56 -17.68 -8.16
N ALA A 57 9.28 -18.59 -8.82
CA ALA A 57 10.73 -18.68 -8.68
C ALA A 57 11.42 -17.39 -9.13
N GLU A 58 10.89 -16.76 -10.18
CA GLU A 58 11.40 -15.52 -10.78
C GLU A 58 10.75 -14.25 -10.20
N ASP A 59 10.11 -14.33 -9.02
CA ASP A 59 9.49 -13.16 -8.39
C ASP A 59 10.57 -12.11 -8.08
N LEU A 60 10.49 -10.98 -8.76
CA LEU A 60 11.45 -9.87 -8.65
C LEU A 60 11.54 -9.26 -7.24
N ARG A 61 10.55 -9.52 -6.39
CA ARG A 61 10.54 -9.03 -5.00
C ARG A 61 11.47 -9.81 -4.09
N LEU A 62 11.96 -10.96 -4.57
CA LEU A 62 12.78 -11.88 -3.80
C LEU A 62 14.11 -12.15 -4.51
N GLU A 63 15.14 -12.37 -3.73
CA GLU A 63 16.47 -12.81 -4.17
C GLU A 63 16.97 -13.92 -3.27
N PRO A 64 17.96 -14.72 -3.70
CA PRO A 64 18.58 -15.72 -2.84
C PRO A 64 19.09 -15.09 -1.54
N GLY A 65 18.94 -15.81 -0.44
CA GLY A 65 19.51 -15.40 0.85
C GLY A 65 21.04 -15.48 0.84
N PHE A 66 21.65 -14.86 1.82
CA PHE A 66 23.09 -14.76 1.95
C PHE A 66 23.55 -15.27 3.33
N SER A 67 24.44 -16.26 3.36
CA SER A 67 24.94 -16.84 4.62
C SER A 67 26.19 -16.11 5.17
N GLY A 68 26.85 -15.30 4.37
CA GLY A 68 28.15 -14.72 4.67
C GLY A 68 29.32 -15.68 4.44
N GLU A 69 29.03 -16.92 4.03
CA GLU A 69 30.01 -17.97 3.69
C GLU A 69 30.16 -18.14 2.18
N ASP A 70 29.10 -17.76 1.46
CA ASP A 70 29.03 -17.83 -0.01
C ASP A 70 29.34 -16.47 -0.63
N GLU A 71 29.71 -16.48 -1.91
CA GLU A 71 29.83 -15.25 -2.69
C GLU A 71 28.47 -14.54 -2.74
N PRO A 72 28.41 -13.23 -2.45
CA PRO A 72 27.15 -12.51 -2.46
C PRO A 72 26.52 -12.52 -3.86
N PRO A 73 25.18 -12.55 -3.97
CA PRO A 73 24.51 -12.47 -5.26
C PRO A 73 24.95 -11.22 -6.04
N PRO A 74 25.07 -11.31 -7.37
CA PRO A 74 25.63 -10.22 -8.20
C PRO A 74 24.89 -8.87 -8.12
N ASN A 75 23.71 -8.85 -7.56
CA ASN A 75 22.90 -7.64 -7.35
C ASN A 75 22.74 -7.27 -5.87
N SER A 76 23.50 -7.89 -4.97
CA SER A 76 23.48 -7.54 -3.56
C SER A 76 24.16 -6.19 -3.35
N PRO A 77 23.61 -5.29 -2.52
CA PRO A 77 24.30 -4.06 -2.15
C PRO A 77 25.62 -4.29 -1.39
N VAL A 78 25.90 -5.53 -1.02
CA VAL A 78 27.11 -5.96 -0.29
C VAL A 78 28.17 -6.53 -1.26
N SER A 79 27.81 -6.83 -2.55
CA SER A 79 28.74 -7.54 -3.46
C SER A 79 29.98 -6.74 -3.86
N ASP A 80 29.86 -5.42 -4.00
CA ASP A 80 31.00 -4.57 -4.41
C ASP A 80 32.00 -4.38 -3.26
N ASP A 81 31.50 -4.25 -2.02
CA ASP A 81 32.34 -4.10 -0.84
C ASP A 81 32.99 -5.44 -0.41
N MET A 82 32.35 -6.57 -0.72
CA MET A 82 32.84 -7.90 -0.34
C MET A 82 34.02 -8.38 -1.19
N ALA A 83 34.08 -7.99 -2.46
CA ALA A 83 35.21 -8.33 -3.33
C ALA A 83 36.52 -7.70 -2.83
N GLU A 84 36.44 -6.45 -2.35
CA GLU A 84 37.59 -5.71 -1.79
C GLU A 84 38.03 -6.29 -0.43
N LEU A 85 37.10 -6.83 0.36
CA LEU A 85 37.37 -7.44 1.66
C LEU A 85 38.05 -8.84 1.56
N VAL A 86 37.70 -9.61 0.53
CA VAL A 86 38.29 -10.94 0.30
C VAL A 86 39.74 -10.82 -0.18
N GLU A 87 40.05 -9.82 -1.00
CA GLU A 87 41.44 -9.54 -1.41
C GLU A 87 42.34 -9.05 -0.23
N ALA A 88 41.76 -8.49 0.80
CA ALA A 88 42.49 -8.02 1.99
C ALA A 88 42.87 -9.15 2.97
N GLU A 89 42.18 -10.31 2.95
CA GLU A 89 42.52 -11.45 3.81
C GLU A 89 43.77 -12.22 3.33
N ASP A 90 44.13 -12.15 2.05
CA ASP A 90 45.34 -12.76 1.48
C ASP A 90 46.57 -11.86 1.58
N ALA A 91 46.43 -10.61 2.03
CA ALA A 91 47.53 -9.71 2.30
C ALA A 91 48.16 -10.03 3.67
N GLU A 92 49.35 -10.62 3.66
CA GLU A 92 50.18 -10.81 4.86
C GLU A 92 50.16 -9.54 5.72
N VAL A 93 49.65 -9.66 6.95
CA VAL A 93 49.62 -8.57 7.93
C VAL A 93 51.06 -8.16 8.26
N THR A 94 51.60 -7.23 7.52
CA THR A 94 52.86 -6.57 7.88
C THR A 94 52.61 -5.62 9.05
N ALA A 95 53.35 -5.85 10.12
CA ALA A 95 53.35 -5.05 11.33
C ALA A 95 53.51 -3.55 11.02
N GLY A 96 52.47 -2.74 11.29
CA GLY A 96 52.56 -1.28 11.13
C GLY A 96 51.24 -0.54 10.96
N VAL A 97 50.09 -1.17 11.06
CA VAL A 97 48.78 -0.50 10.95
C VAL A 97 48.49 0.29 12.23
N PRO A 98 48.18 1.59 12.16
CA PRO A 98 47.82 2.39 13.33
C PRO A 98 46.55 1.82 14.00
N ALA A 99 46.53 1.71 15.31
CA ALA A 99 45.51 1.09 16.15
C ALA A 99 44.09 1.74 16.08
N HIS A 100 43.85 2.68 15.19
CA HIS A 100 42.59 3.42 15.03
C HIS A 100 41.88 3.21 13.68
N LEU A 101 42.42 2.36 12.81
CA LEU A 101 41.67 1.92 11.63
C LEU A 101 40.69 0.81 12.04
N PRO A 102 39.39 0.90 11.63
CA PRO A 102 38.49 -0.19 11.87
C PRO A 102 39.04 -1.47 11.24
N LEU A 103 39.17 -2.54 12.04
CA LEU A 103 39.52 -3.84 11.51
C LEU A 103 38.52 -4.20 10.44
N ALA A 104 39.02 -4.69 9.28
CA ALA A 104 38.13 -5.28 8.27
C ALA A 104 37.23 -6.36 8.90
N PRO A 105 35.94 -6.39 8.60
CA PRO A 105 35.03 -7.38 9.17
C PRO A 105 35.49 -8.79 8.77
N THR A 106 35.63 -9.68 9.75
CA THR A 106 35.92 -11.09 9.49
C THR A 106 34.71 -11.82 8.91
N ARG A 107 34.93 -12.92 8.17
CA ARG A 107 33.81 -13.77 7.67
C ARG A 107 32.84 -14.16 8.78
N GLY A 108 33.33 -14.44 9.97
CA GLY A 108 32.49 -14.75 11.14
C GLY A 108 31.62 -13.58 11.60
N SER A 109 32.13 -12.35 11.55
CA SER A 109 31.34 -11.16 11.88
C SER A 109 30.28 -10.85 10.81
N ILE A 110 30.60 -11.09 9.55
CA ILE A 110 29.64 -10.95 8.43
C ILE A 110 28.52 -11.98 8.54
N ALA A 111 28.85 -13.25 8.82
CA ALA A 111 27.86 -14.31 9.02
C ALA A 111 26.94 -14.02 10.21
N ALA A 112 27.46 -13.47 11.31
CA ALA A 112 26.66 -13.07 12.47
C ALA A 112 25.68 -11.94 12.13
N VAL A 113 26.10 -10.95 11.37
CA VAL A 113 25.21 -9.86 10.90
C VAL A 113 24.17 -10.39 9.93
N ALA A 114 24.55 -11.28 9.00
CA ALA A 114 23.61 -11.91 8.07
C ALA A 114 22.54 -12.73 8.80
N GLU A 115 22.92 -13.40 9.89
CA GLU A 115 21.96 -14.13 10.76
C GLU A 115 21.03 -13.17 11.49
N GLU A 116 21.55 -12.12 12.10
CA GLU A 116 20.79 -11.10 12.83
C GLU A 116 19.78 -10.40 11.91
N LEU A 117 20.17 -10.08 10.68
CA LEU A 117 19.28 -9.49 9.67
C LEU A 117 18.35 -10.52 9.00
N GLY A 118 18.46 -11.81 9.36
CA GLY A 118 17.65 -12.89 8.79
C GLY A 118 17.94 -13.16 7.32
N MET A 119 19.13 -12.84 6.84
CA MET A 119 19.51 -13.04 5.42
C MET A 119 19.82 -14.52 5.10
N ARG A 120 20.01 -15.37 6.10
CA ARG A 120 20.27 -16.83 5.92
C ARG A 120 19.04 -17.64 5.51
N ARG A 121 17.92 -17.00 5.20
CA ARG A 121 16.75 -17.67 4.61
C ARG A 121 17.04 -18.04 3.17
N ALA A 122 16.36 -19.06 2.66
CA ALA A 122 16.52 -19.50 1.26
C ALA A 122 16.27 -18.34 0.26
N ARG A 123 15.36 -17.44 0.59
CA ARG A 123 15.05 -16.23 -0.18
C ARG A 123 14.79 -15.06 0.78
N VAL A 124 15.24 -13.90 0.41
CA VAL A 124 15.05 -12.63 1.14
C VAL A 124 14.45 -11.58 0.21
N LEU A 125 14.00 -10.44 0.76
CA LEU A 125 13.52 -9.34 -0.08
C LEU A 125 14.67 -8.78 -0.90
N SER A 126 14.47 -8.71 -2.20
CA SER A 126 15.34 -7.98 -3.12
C SER A 126 15.25 -6.47 -2.88
N ARG A 127 16.15 -5.71 -3.48
CA ARG A 127 16.06 -4.24 -3.47
C ARG A 127 14.71 -3.74 -4.00
N TYR A 128 14.21 -4.34 -5.06
CA TYR A 128 12.87 -4.03 -5.59
C TYR A 128 11.77 -4.37 -4.57
N GLY A 129 11.87 -5.54 -3.93
CA GLY A 129 10.93 -5.95 -2.88
C GLY A 129 10.91 -5.01 -1.68
N LEU A 130 12.09 -4.51 -1.26
CA LEU A 130 12.22 -3.52 -0.19
C LEU A 130 11.55 -2.18 -0.57
N HIS A 131 11.79 -1.68 -1.80
CA HIS A 131 11.16 -0.45 -2.28
C HIS A 131 9.63 -0.58 -2.35
N THR A 132 9.12 -1.65 -2.94
CA THR A 132 7.66 -1.84 -3.03
C THR A 132 7.00 -2.03 -1.67
N ALA A 133 7.70 -2.57 -0.68
CA ALA A 133 7.22 -2.63 0.70
C ALA A 133 7.20 -1.24 1.34
N ALA A 134 8.28 -0.48 1.19
CA ALA A 134 8.39 0.88 1.70
C ALA A 134 7.28 1.80 1.15
N ASP A 135 7.01 1.74 -0.16
CA ASP A 135 5.95 2.53 -0.81
C ASP A 135 4.57 2.23 -0.20
N ARG A 136 4.23 0.93 -0.01
CA ARG A 136 2.95 0.55 0.60
C ARG A 136 2.82 0.99 2.06
N TRP A 137 3.91 0.92 2.82
CA TRP A 137 3.92 1.36 4.22
C TRP A 137 3.83 2.87 4.35
N GLU A 138 4.52 3.61 3.46
CA GLU A 138 4.41 5.07 3.39
C GLU A 138 3.02 5.53 2.96
N GLU A 139 2.36 4.81 2.04
CA GLU A 139 0.99 5.09 1.64
C GLU A 139 0.01 4.93 2.82
N GLY A 140 0.16 3.85 3.61
CA GLY A 140 -0.73 3.56 4.73
C GLY A 140 -0.44 4.40 5.98
N PHE A 141 0.84 4.55 6.33
CA PHE A 141 1.29 5.16 7.58
C PHE A 141 2.50 6.10 7.36
N GLY A 142 2.40 6.97 6.38
CA GLY A 142 3.40 7.99 6.07
C GLY A 142 2.94 9.41 6.36
N ALA A 143 3.83 10.36 6.11
CA ALA A 143 3.64 11.79 6.39
C ALA A 143 2.44 12.43 5.67
N LYS A 144 2.03 11.88 4.53
CA LYS A 144 0.94 12.42 3.69
C LYS A 144 -0.46 12.01 4.15
N THR A 145 -0.57 11.11 5.12
CA THR A 145 -1.87 10.68 5.65
C THR A 145 -2.53 11.80 6.46
N ALA A 146 -3.85 11.85 6.45
CA ALA A 146 -4.60 12.84 7.22
C ALA A 146 -4.27 12.79 8.73
N MET A 147 -4.01 11.59 9.25
CA MET A 147 -3.61 11.40 10.65
C MET A 147 -2.26 12.08 10.93
N ALA A 148 -1.26 11.87 10.07
CA ALA A 148 0.06 12.46 10.24
C ALA A 148 0.04 13.98 10.11
N GLN A 149 -0.77 14.52 9.21
CA GLN A 149 -0.92 15.96 9.01
C GLN A 149 -1.59 16.67 10.21
N ALA A 150 -2.42 15.95 10.96
CA ALA A 150 -3.08 16.46 12.16
C ALA A 150 -2.31 16.13 13.46
N ALA A 151 -1.21 15.39 13.35
CA ALA A 151 -0.45 14.93 14.51
C ALA A 151 0.37 16.07 15.15
N PRO A 152 0.53 16.05 16.48
CA PRO A 152 1.34 17.05 17.18
C PRO A 152 2.84 16.89 16.93
N ALA A 153 3.31 15.66 16.66
CA ALA A 153 4.69 15.35 16.34
C ALA A 153 4.81 14.04 15.55
N ALA A 154 6.00 13.80 14.99
CA ALA A 154 6.32 12.63 14.20
C ALA A 154 6.79 11.44 15.04
N CYS A 155 6.59 10.22 14.54
CA CYS A 155 6.94 8.97 15.22
C CYS A 155 8.43 8.84 15.54
N VAL A 156 9.31 9.52 14.80
CA VAL A 156 10.76 9.51 15.08
C VAL A 156 11.09 9.96 16.50
N SER A 157 10.25 10.80 17.12
CA SER A 157 10.42 11.28 18.50
C SER A 157 9.47 10.59 19.49
N CYS A 158 8.64 9.65 19.06
CA CYS A 158 7.65 9.00 19.90
C CYS A 158 8.26 7.87 20.73
N GLY A 159 8.01 7.86 22.04
CA GLY A 159 8.46 6.81 22.95
C GLY A 159 7.84 5.43 22.70
N PHE A 160 6.71 5.36 21.96
CA PHE A 160 6.07 4.11 21.55
C PHE A 160 6.63 3.52 20.26
N LEU A 161 7.64 4.15 19.65
CA LEU A 161 8.27 3.63 18.45
C LEU A 161 9.27 2.54 18.78
N VAL A 162 9.09 1.36 18.22
CA VAL A 162 10.04 0.25 18.25
C VAL A 162 10.84 0.27 16.94
N ALA A 163 12.16 0.34 17.06
CA ALA A 163 13.06 0.32 15.91
C ALA A 163 13.03 -1.08 15.23
N ILE A 164 13.16 -1.09 13.91
CA ILE A 164 13.36 -2.31 13.12
C ILE A 164 14.80 -2.34 12.59
N GLY A 165 15.32 -3.55 12.39
CA GLY A 165 16.66 -3.75 11.83
C GLY A 165 16.70 -3.56 10.31
N GLY A 166 17.92 -3.50 9.78
CA GLY A 166 18.17 -3.43 8.33
C GLY A 166 17.95 -2.04 7.72
N SER A 167 18.04 -1.98 6.40
CA SER A 167 17.95 -0.73 5.64
C SER A 167 16.65 0.04 5.84
N LEU A 168 15.53 -0.68 6.02
CA LEU A 168 14.22 -0.08 6.25
C LEU A 168 14.11 0.59 7.62
N GLY A 169 14.93 0.22 8.60
CA GLY A 169 14.94 0.82 9.93
C GLY A 169 15.37 2.29 9.95
N GLN A 170 15.99 2.79 8.87
CA GLN A 170 16.31 4.21 8.73
C GLN A 170 15.10 5.08 8.40
N ALA A 171 14.02 4.48 7.91
CA ALA A 171 12.82 5.20 7.48
C ALA A 171 11.54 4.75 8.21
N PHE A 172 11.55 3.56 8.81
CA PHE A 172 10.37 2.92 9.41
C PHE A 172 10.65 2.34 10.78
N GLY A 173 9.59 2.15 11.55
CA GLY A 173 9.57 1.42 12.81
C GLY A 173 8.19 0.81 13.06
N VAL A 174 7.99 0.21 14.22
CA VAL A 174 6.69 -0.37 14.62
C VAL A 174 6.09 0.48 15.73
N CYS A 175 4.82 0.84 15.60
CA CYS A 175 4.08 1.47 16.68
C CYS A 175 3.68 0.43 17.73
N ALA A 176 3.90 0.73 19.02
CA ALA A 176 3.52 -0.09 20.16
C ALA A 176 2.57 0.63 21.12
N ASN A 177 1.77 1.57 20.62
CA ASN A 177 0.75 2.24 21.42
C ASN A 177 -0.62 1.59 21.15
N GLU A 178 -1.14 0.85 22.12
CA GLU A 178 -2.42 0.12 22.06
C GLU A 178 -3.64 1.01 21.73
N PHE A 179 -3.56 2.32 21.98
CA PHE A 179 -4.62 3.28 21.68
C PHE A 179 -4.49 3.92 20.29
N ALA A 180 -3.36 3.72 19.62
CA ALA A 180 -3.15 4.29 18.30
C ALA A 180 -3.72 3.39 17.19
N PRO A 181 -4.26 3.94 16.10
CA PRO A 181 -4.74 3.14 14.97
C PRO A 181 -3.60 2.38 14.26
N ALA A 182 -2.36 2.72 14.57
CA ALA A 182 -1.16 2.10 14.02
C ALA A 182 -0.54 1.04 14.96
N ASP A 183 -1.19 0.66 16.05
CA ASP A 183 -0.65 -0.36 16.95
C ASP A 183 -0.30 -1.66 16.22
N GLY A 184 0.91 -2.17 16.45
CA GLY A 184 1.45 -3.35 15.78
C GLY A 184 1.72 -3.17 14.28
N ARG A 185 1.61 -1.96 13.75
CA ARG A 185 1.84 -1.65 12.33
C ARG A 185 3.20 -1.00 12.11
N ILE A 186 3.75 -1.23 10.91
CA ILE A 186 4.92 -0.49 10.46
C ILE A 186 4.48 0.92 10.07
N VAL A 187 5.18 1.90 10.62
CA VAL A 187 4.93 3.33 10.39
C VAL A 187 6.22 3.99 9.89
N SER A 188 6.07 4.97 9.01
CA SER A 188 7.18 5.85 8.65
C SER A 188 7.63 6.65 9.88
N LEU A 189 8.93 6.91 10.01
CA LEU A 189 9.45 7.78 11.07
C LEU A 189 8.87 9.21 10.98
N THR A 190 8.39 9.58 9.80
CA THR A 190 7.72 10.86 9.52
C THR A 190 6.20 10.82 9.73
N TYR A 191 5.63 9.64 9.96
CA TYR A 191 4.23 9.50 10.39
C TYR A 191 4.03 10.13 11.76
N GLY A 192 2.80 10.37 12.15
CA GLY A 192 2.42 10.87 13.47
C GLY A 192 0.94 10.63 13.76
N CYS A 193 0.59 10.67 15.03
CA CYS A 193 -0.80 10.58 15.46
C CYS A 193 -1.01 11.36 16.78
N GLY A 194 -2.26 11.54 17.19
CA GLY A 194 -2.61 12.17 18.46
C GLY A 194 -2.20 11.39 19.71
N GLY A 195 -1.78 10.13 19.56
CA GLY A 195 -1.27 9.27 20.63
C GLY A 195 0.24 9.36 20.86
N HIS A 196 0.90 10.42 20.38
CA HIS A 196 2.33 10.63 20.60
C HIS A 196 2.66 10.65 22.10
N SER A 197 3.77 10.03 22.52
CA SER A 197 4.16 9.91 23.93
C SER A 197 4.25 11.25 24.66
N GLU A 198 4.57 12.32 23.94
CA GLU A 198 4.71 13.67 24.47
C GLU A 198 3.48 14.56 24.19
N ALA A 199 2.36 13.98 23.72
CA ALA A 199 1.17 14.76 23.37
C ALA A 199 0.59 15.59 24.56
N ALA A 200 0.77 15.11 25.78
CA ALA A 200 0.31 15.81 26.98
C ALA A 200 1.06 17.13 27.28
N VAL A 201 2.29 17.26 26.79
CA VAL A 201 3.11 18.48 26.97
C VAL A 201 3.00 19.46 25.81
N MET A 202 2.30 19.09 24.76
CA MET A 202 2.06 19.95 23.61
C MET A 202 0.82 20.82 23.81
N PRO A 203 0.81 22.06 23.29
CA PRO A 203 -0.38 22.90 23.36
C PRO A 203 -1.58 22.19 22.71
N ALA A 204 -2.63 21.98 23.47
CA ALA A 204 -3.85 21.45 22.89
C ALA A 204 -4.40 22.42 21.84
N PRO A 205 -4.85 21.95 20.67
CA PRO A 205 -5.50 22.80 19.70
C PRO A 205 -6.72 23.47 20.37
N PRO A 206 -7.04 24.73 20.02
CA PRO A 206 -8.19 25.42 20.58
C PRO A 206 -9.45 24.60 20.33
N ARG A 207 -10.19 24.31 21.40
CA ARG A 207 -11.47 23.59 21.26
C ARG A 207 -12.41 24.48 20.43
N PRO A 208 -13.05 23.94 19.41
CA PRO A 208 -14.08 24.66 18.69
C PRO A 208 -15.16 25.10 19.69
N ALA A 209 -15.63 26.31 19.53
CA ALA A 209 -16.72 26.82 20.37
C ALA A 209 -17.92 25.86 20.25
N PRO A 210 -18.58 25.53 21.37
CA PRO A 210 -19.77 24.69 21.30
C PRO A 210 -20.78 25.30 20.34
N PRO A 211 -21.46 24.52 19.52
CA PRO A 211 -22.49 25.03 18.64
C PRO A 211 -23.53 25.76 19.47
N ARG A 212 -23.83 26.99 19.11
CA ARG A 212 -24.93 27.72 19.73
C ARG A 212 -26.22 27.19 19.13
N LEU A 213 -26.86 26.29 19.85
CA LEU A 213 -28.19 25.81 19.52
C LEU A 213 -29.19 26.89 20.05
N ASP A 214 -29.86 27.54 19.14
CA ASP A 214 -30.98 28.40 19.49
C ASP A 214 -32.24 27.52 19.61
N GLU A 215 -32.51 27.07 20.83
CA GLU A 215 -33.66 26.20 21.14
C GLU A 215 -35.01 26.90 20.90
N THR A 216 -35.00 28.21 20.68
CA THR A 216 -36.21 28.98 20.39
C THR A 216 -36.54 29.01 18.91
N ARG A 217 -35.62 28.59 18.06
CA ARG A 217 -35.75 28.58 16.60
C ARG A 217 -36.01 27.17 16.11
N VAL A 218 -37.22 26.94 15.61
CA VAL A 218 -37.57 25.70 14.91
C VAL A 218 -37.33 25.93 13.43
N ASP A 219 -36.33 25.25 12.85
CA ASP A 219 -36.14 25.22 11.41
C ASP A 219 -37.07 24.15 10.83
N PRO A 220 -38.17 24.52 10.12
CA PRO A 220 -39.07 23.53 9.52
C PRO A 220 -38.33 22.82 8.38
N PHE A 221 -38.03 21.54 8.58
CA PHE A 221 -37.50 20.69 7.51
C PHE A 221 -38.66 20.12 6.71
N PRO A 222 -38.82 20.45 5.42
CA PRO A 222 -39.89 19.89 4.60
C PRO A 222 -39.63 18.39 4.38
N LEU A 223 -40.47 17.56 4.99
CA LEU A 223 -40.41 16.11 4.85
C LEU A 223 -40.89 15.60 3.46
N ARG A 224 -41.38 16.50 2.61
CA ARG A 224 -41.72 16.20 1.22
C ARG A 224 -41.17 17.29 0.33
N PRO A 225 -40.55 16.95 -0.82
CA PRO A 225 -40.17 17.94 -1.81
C PRO A 225 -41.42 18.69 -2.25
N SER A 226 -41.38 20.03 -2.19
CA SER A 226 -42.44 20.87 -2.75
C SER A 226 -42.58 20.57 -4.23
N PRO A 227 -43.81 20.36 -4.76
CA PRO A 227 -44.00 20.07 -6.17
C PRO A 227 -43.53 21.17 -7.13
N ASP A 228 -43.18 22.35 -6.62
CA ASP A 228 -42.74 23.51 -7.39
C ASP A 228 -41.22 23.69 -7.51
N SER A 229 -40.39 22.77 -7.01
CA SER A 229 -38.93 22.86 -7.19
C SER A 229 -38.39 22.33 -8.52
N GLY A 230 -39.25 22.14 -9.51
CA GLY A 230 -38.94 21.60 -10.82
C GLY A 230 -39.01 22.64 -11.93
N SER A 231 -38.20 23.69 -11.91
CA SER A 231 -37.74 24.39 -13.10
C SER A 231 -36.63 25.37 -12.75
N VAL A 232 -35.43 24.87 -12.73
CA VAL A 232 -34.26 25.74 -12.97
C VAL A 232 -34.25 26.00 -14.47
N PRO A 233 -34.42 27.24 -14.94
CA PRO A 233 -34.26 27.54 -16.36
C PRO A 233 -32.79 27.27 -16.73
N VAL A 234 -32.59 26.37 -17.65
CA VAL A 234 -31.30 26.21 -18.35
C VAL A 234 -31.10 27.50 -19.14
N GLY A 235 -30.26 28.39 -18.62
CA GLY A 235 -29.78 29.55 -19.34
C GLY A 235 -28.97 29.07 -20.53
N SER A 236 -29.47 29.31 -21.71
CA SER A 236 -28.73 29.25 -22.98
C SER A 236 -27.64 30.32 -22.92
N GLU A 237 -26.39 29.93 -22.69
CA GLU A 237 -25.26 30.77 -23.05
C GLU A 237 -25.05 30.66 -24.56
N GLU A 238 -25.46 31.71 -25.22
CA GLU A 238 -25.10 32.01 -26.60
C GLU A 238 -23.60 32.25 -26.68
N ALA A 239 -23.00 31.59 -27.63
CA ALA A 239 -21.66 31.85 -28.14
C ALA A 239 -21.54 33.25 -28.65
N GLU A 240 -20.62 34.04 -28.14
CA GLU A 240 -20.01 35.12 -28.90
C GLU A 240 -18.53 34.89 -29.07
N SER A 241 -18.24 34.76 -30.33
CA SER A 241 -16.94 34.68 -30.97
C SER A 241 -16.34 36.08 -31.14
N GLU A 242 -15.06 36.04 -31.42
CA GLU A 242 -14.23 36.98 -32.18
C GLU A 242 -13.41 38.02 -31.44
N ALA A 243 -12.15 37.75 -31.61
CA ALA A 243 -11.12 38.59 -32.25
C ALA A 243 -10.61 39.79 -31.44
N ASP A 244 -9.33 39.84 -31.20
CA ASP A 244 -8.46 40.71 -32.02
C ASP A 244 -6.96 40.46 -31.76
N LEU A 245 -6.24 40.55 -32.85
CA LEU A 245 -4.82 40.58 -33.04
C LEU A 245 -4.18 41.86 -32.48
N GLY A 246 -2.95 41.75 -32.01
CA GLY A 246 -2.16 42.98 -31.87
C GLY A 246 -0.81 42.83 -31.19
N HIS A 247 0.17 42.52 -31.93
CA HIS A 247 1.55 43.01 -32.00
C HIS A 247 2.12 43.83 -30.82
N SER A 248 3.14 43.37 -30.22
CA SER A 248 4.54 43.87 -30.27
C SER A 248 5.47 42.98 -29.49
#